data_d5cc27577d25900b72dd841bb0b5ce31
#
_entry.id   d5cc27577d25900b72dd841bb0b5ce31
#
_cell.length_a   1.000
_cell.length_b   1.000
_cell.length_c   1.000
_cell.angle_alpha   90.00
_cell.angle_beta   90.00
_cell.angle_gamma   90.00
#
_symmetry.space_group_name_H-M   'P 1'
#
loop_
_entity.id
_entity.type
_entity.pdbx_description
1 polymer ?
#
loop_
_entity_poly.entity_id
_entity_poly.type
_entity_poly.pdbx_seq_one_letter_code
_entity_poly.pdbx_strand_id
1 'polypeptide(L)'
;MRRYEMICVGAGPAGLAAAIEAAKHGVQVIVFDENDRPGGQLFKQIHKFFGSQEHRAKERGFSIGNSFLNEAKELGVEVSLNSVVLGIYENGAMNVMVKDRIEQVMAQKTLVGTGASENMIPFPGWTLPGVIGAGAAQTMANIHGIRPGNDILMVGSGNVGVIVSYQMMQAGSRVAAVIDAAPEIGGYAVHAAKIARTGVPFLMSHTIKEAHGSDRVEGATVIQVDDSWEPIAGTEKRFEVDTICIAVGLNPMTQLLRMAGCKTAFVPALGGRLPAHDLNQETSVKGIYVAGDVSGIEEASTAVIEGRIAGLAIAHSLGYLDEPSFREQRTQQYASMKGLRSGSHGEQRGKAKEYLNAVMKGTMNAL
;
A
#
# COMPACT_ATOMS: atom_id res chain seq x y z
N MET A 1 -13.27 -1.30 -29.86
CA MET A 1 -12.59 -0.71 -28.70
C MET A 1 -13.61 0.07 -27.90
N ARG A 2 -13.85 -0.33 -26.63
CA ARG A 2 -14.77 0.37 -25.72
C ARG A 2 -14.11 1.66 -25.22
N ARG A 3 -14.91 2.72 -25.01
CA ARG A 3 -14.45 4.01 -24.52
C ARG A 3 -15.13 4.34 -23.20
N TYR A 4 -14.37 4.84 -22.27
CA TYR A 4 -14.81 5.24 -20.95
C TYR A 4 -14.38 6.68 -20.65
N GLU A 5 -15.14 7.39 -19.86
CA GLU A 5 -14.74 8.71 -19.39
C GLU A 5 -13.60 8.58 -18.37
N MET A 6 -13.76 7.67 -17.42
CA MET A 6 -12.73 7.37 -16.41
C MET A 6 -12.48 5.86 -16.29
N ILE A 7 -11.21 5.47 -16.32
CA ILE A 7 -10.77 4.12 -15.95
C ILE A 7 -9.94 4.24 -14.67
N CYS A 8 -10.30 3.47 -13.64
CA CYS A 8 -9.48 3.25 -12.47
C CYS A 8 -8.76 1.91 -12.58
N VAL A 9 -7.46 1.88 -12.35
CA VAL A 9 -6.63 0.67 -12.25
C VAL A 9 -6.35 0.38 -10.79
N GLY A 10 -7.00 -0.65 -10.25
CA GLY A 10 -6.96 -1.06 -8.85
C GLY A 10 -8.22 -0.63 -8.08
N ALA A 11 -8.93 -1.62 -7.51
CA ALA A 11 -10.10 -1.43 -6.63
C ALA A 11 -9.72 -1.40 -5.15
N GLY A 12 -8.54 -0.89 -4.82
CA GLY A 12 -8.12 -0.61 -3.45
C GLY A 12 -8.79 0.65 -2.89
N PRO A 13 -8.45 1.07 -1.64
CA PRO A 13 -9.07 2.22 -0.98
C PRO A 13 -8.96 3.51 -1.80
N ALA A 14 -7.80 3.77 -2.43
CA ALA A 14 -7.60 4.95 -3.27
C ALA A 14 -8.45 4.90 -4.55
N GLY A 15 -8.42 3.78 -5.28
CA GLY A 15 -9.16 3.62 -6.53
C GLY A 15 -10.67 3.68 -6.33
N LEU A 16 -11.20 2.99 -5.31
CA LEU A 16 -12.63 3.05 -4.98
C LEU A 16 -13.07 4.45 -4.53
N ALA A 17 -12.25 5.12 -3.69
CA ALA A 17 -12.56 6.49 -3.25
C ALA A 17 -12.60 7.47 -4.43
N ALA A 18 -11.67 7.34 -5.38
CA ALA A 18 -11.65 8.17 -6.59
C ALA A 18 -12.84 7.89 -7.51
N ALA A 19 -13.15 6.60 -7.72
CA ALA A 19 -14.29 6.19 -8.53
C ALA A 19 -15.61 6.70 -7.97
N ILE A 20 -15.82 6.56 -6.65
CA ILE A 20 -16.99 7.06 -5.94
C ILE A 20 -17.09 8.58 -6.08
N GLU A 21 -16.00 9.30 -5.84
CA GLU A 21 -16.00 10.75 -5.88
C GLU A 21 -16.30 11.27 -7.29
N ALA A 22 -15.69 10.72 -8.32
CA ALA A 22 -15.99 11.07 -9.71
C ALA A 22 -17.45 10.74 -10.09
N ALA A 23 -17.95 9.56 -9.70
CA ALA A 23 -19.31 9.12 -10.00
C ALA A 23 -20.38 9.98 -9.30
N LYS A 24 -20.12 10.53 -8.10
CA LYS A 24 -21.01 11.50 -7.43
C LYS A 24 -21.28 12.75 -8.28
N HIS A 25 -20.33 13.10 -9.13
CA HIS A 25 -20.46 14.22 -10.06
C HIS A 25 -20.99 13.81 -11.45
N GLY A 26 -21.32 12.54 -11.66
CA GLY A 26 -21.92 12.04 -12.90
C GLY A 26 -20.94 11.45 -13.91
N VAL A 27 -19.65 11.33 -13.57
CA VAL A 27 -18.65 10.70 -14.43
C VAL A 27 -18.92 9.19 -14.56
N GLN A 28 -18.88 8.66 -15.77
CA GLN A 28 -18.97 7.21 -16.01
C GLN A 28 -17.63 6.54 -15.72
N VAL A 29 -17.61 5.67 -14.71
CA VAL A 29 -16.39 5.04 -14.20
C VAL A 29 -16.42 3.54 -14.34
N ILE A 30 -15.33 2.97 -14.84
CA ILE A 30 -15.01 1.55 -14.69
C ILE A 30 -13.72 1.38 -13.85
N VAL A 31 -13.72 0.36 -12.99
CA VAL A 31 -12.57 -0.03 -12.19
C VAL A 31 -12.12 -1.43 -12.64
N PHE A 32 -10.86 -1.59 -13.02
CA PHE A 32 -10.25 -2.89 -13.26
C PHE A 32 -9.41 -3.30 -12.06
N ASP A 33 -9.57 -4.54 -11.59
CA ASP A 33 -8.76 -5.12 -10.51
C ASP A 33 -8.33 -6.54 -10.86
N GLU A 34 -7.07 -6.87 -10.61
CA GLU A 34 -6.50 -8.19 -10.89
C GLU A 34 -7.04 -9.30 -9.96
N ASN A 35 -7.52 -8.91 -8.77
CA ASN A 35 -7.99 -9.84 -7.77
C ASN A 35 -9.42 -10.33 -8.05
N ASP A 36 -9.79 -11.45 -7.41
CA ASP A 36 -11.13 -12.03 -7.45
C ASP A 36 -12.16 -11.28 -6.58
N ARG A 37 -11.68 -10.30 -5.79
CA ARG A 37 -12.49 -9.44 -4.92
C ARG A 37 -11.93 -8.03 -4.88
N PRO A 38 -12.79 -7.00 -4.82
CA PRO A 38 -12.36 -5.62 -4.71
C PRO A 38 -12.06 -5.23 -3.26
N GLY A 39 -11.40 -4.07 -3.06
CA GLY A 39 -11.05 -3.50 -1.75
C GLY A 39 -9.57 -3.55 -1.43
N GLY A 40 -8.77 -4.20 -2.28
CA GLY A 40 -7.31 -4.26 -2.13
C GLY A 40 -6.91 -4.74 -0.74
N GLN A 41 -5.98 -4.04 -0.10
CA GLN A 41 -5.47 -4.44 1.21
C GLN A 41 -6.48 -4.31 2.36
N LEU A 42 -7.61 -3.60 2.18
CA LEU A 42 -8.63 -3.46 3.22
C LEU A 42 -9.25 -4.80 3.62
N PHE A 43 -9.45 -5.72 2.68
CA PHE A 43 -10.12 -7.00 2.97
C PHE A 43 -9.35 -7.91 3.91
N LYS A 44 -8.04 -7.81 3.97
CA LYS A 44 -7.23 -8.57 4.92
C LYS A 44 -6.99 -7.86 6.24
N GLN A 45 -7.40 -6.59 6.38
CA GLN A 45 -7.22 -5.80 7.59
C GLN A 45 -8.36 -6.02 8.58
N ILE A 46 -8.19 -6.99 9.47
CA ILE A 46 -9.16 -7.31 10.53
C ILE A 46 -9.02 -6.41 11.77
N HIS A 47 -7.95 -5.64 11.88
CA HIS A 47 -7.77 -4.68 12.97
C HIS A 47 -8.63 -3.43 12.76
N LYS A 48 -8.89 -2.71 13.86
CA LYS A 48 -9.63 -1.45 13.83
C LYS A 48 -8.72 -0.29 13.45
N PHE A 49 -9.23 0.59 12.61
CA PHE A 49 -8.55 1.84 12.23
C PHE A 49 -8.45 2.79 13.41
N PHE A 50 -7.43 3.63 13.40
CA PHE A 50 -7.19 4.71 14.35
C PHE A 50 -7.48 6.07 13.72
N GLY A 51 -7.41 7.13 14.54
CA GLY A 51 -7.62 8.49 14.11
C GLY A 51 -8.99 9.02 14.53
N SER A 52 -9.57 9.90 13.74
CA SER A 52 -10.88 10.51 13.99
C SER A 52 -12.03 9.67 13.42
N GLN A 53 -13.26 10.02 13.80
CA GLN A 53 -14.46 9.41 13.22
C GLN A 53 -14.56 9.68 11.71
N GLU A 54 -14.10 10.85 11.24
CA GLU A 54 -13.99 11.20 9.82
C GLU A 54 -13.13 10.20 9.04
N HIS A 55 -12.08 9.68 9.66
CA HIS A 55 -11.17 8.67 9.10
C HIS A 55 -11.54 7.24 9.48
N ARG A 56 -12.81 7.00 9.83
CA ARG A 56 -13.38 5.69 10.15
C ARG A 56 -12.68 4.99 11.34
N ALA A 57 -12.26 5.76 12.35
CA ALA A 57 -11.71 5.21 13.57
C ALA A 57 -12.67 4.20 14.21
N LYS A 58 -12.11 3.09 14.75
CA LYS A 58 -12.80 1.94 15.36
C LYS A 58 -13.50 1.01 14.36
N GLU A 59 -13.56 1.33 13.07
CA GLU A 59 -14.03 0.40 12.03
C GLU A 59 -12.91 -0.58 11.63
N ARG A 60 -13.29 -1.77 11.17
CA ARG A 60 -12.34 -2.75 10.63
C ARG A 60 -12.11 -2.50 9.14
N GLY A 61 -10.90 -2.75 8.62
CA GLY A 61 -10.58 -2.52 7.22
C GLY A 61 -11.55 -3.18 6.24
N PHE A 62 -11.91 -4.45 6.47
CA PHE A 62 -12.87 -5.15 5.62
C PHE A 62 -14.28 -4.53 5.65
N SER A 63 -14.71 -3.95 6.77
CA SER A 63 -15.99 -3.25 6.86
C SER A 63 -15.96 -1.96 6.05
N ILE A 64 -14.84 -1.25 6.08
CA ILE A 64 -14.60 -0.04 5.27
C ILE A 64 -14.62 -0.39 3.77
N GLY A 65 -13.92 -1.46 3.38
CA GLY A 65 -13.90 -1.95 2.00
C GLY A 65 -15.31 -2.28 1.49
N ASN A 66 -16.09 -3.00 2.27
CA ASN A 66 -17.48 -3.32 1.92
C ASN A 66 -18.36 -2.08 1.78
N SER A 67 -18.19 -1.08 2.67
CA SER A 67 -18.92 0.20 2.57
C SER A 67 -18.61 0.91 1.26
N PHE A 68 -17.34 1.00 0.86
CA PHE A 68 -16.95 1.61 -0.41
C PHE A 68 -17.51 0.84 -1.62
N LEU A 69 -17.53 -0.48 -1.58
CA LEU A 69 -18.11 -1.27 -2.66
C LEU A 69 -19.60 -1.04 -2.83
N ASN A 70 -20.33 -0.96 -1.72
CA ASN A 70 -21.76 -0.71 -1.76
C ASN A 70 -22.03 0.70 -2.32
N GLU A 71 -21.32 1.73 -1.83
CA GLU A 71 -21.44 3.10 -2.33
C GLU A 71 -21.09 3.20 -3.82
N ALA A 72 -19.99 2.57 -4.27
CA ALA A 72 -19.62 2.52 -5.68
C ALA A 72 -20.72 1.89 -6.55
N LYS A 73 -21.30 0.77 -6.09
CA LYS A 73 -22.39 0.07 -6.77
C LYS A 73 -23.68 0.93 -6.86
N GLU A 74 -24.04 1.61 -5.78
CA GLU A 74 -25.20 2.51 -5.75
C GLU A 74 -25.05 3.69 -6.73
N LEU A 75 -23.82 4.16 -6.95
CA LEU A 75 -23.48 5.21 -7.91
C LEU A 75 -23.27 4.69 -9.36
N GLY A 76 -23.48 3.41 -9.62
CA GLY A 76 -23.35 2.82 -10.95
C GLY A 76 -21.90 2.62 -11.41
N VAL A 77 -20.93 2.64 -10.52
CA VAL A 77 -19.53 2.31 -10.86
C VAL A 77 -19.43 0.84 -11.28
N GLU A 78 -18.93 0.60 -12.48
CA GLU A 78 -18.63 -0.76 -12.97
C GLU A 78 -17.31 -1.23 -12.34
N VAL A 79 -17.28 -2.44 -11.76
CA VAL A 79 -16.07 -3.07 -11.22
C VAL A 79 -15.83 -4.39 -11.93
N SER A 80 -14.75 -4.46 -12.71
CA SER A 80 -14.31 -5.66 -13.44
C SER A 80 -13.15 -6.32 -12.69
N LEU A 81 -13.45 -7.42 -12.01
CA LEU A 81 -12.49 -8.25 -11.28
C LEU A 81 -11.80 -9.26 -12.20
N ASN A 82 -10.74 -9.91 -11.73
CA ASN A 82 -9.89 -10.81 -12.51
C ASN A 82 -9.49 -10.16 -13.84
N SER A 83 -9.16 -8.86 -13.78
CA SER A 83 -8.87 -8.02 -14.94
C SER A 83 -7.54 -7.32 -14.75
N VAL A 84 -6.52 -7.79 -15.45
CA VAL A 84 -5.15 -7.28 -15.34
C VAL A 84 -4.90 -6.24 -16.43
N VAL A 85 -4.61 -5.01 -16.03
CA VAL A 85 -4.15 -3.97 -16.96
C VAL A 85 -2.70 -4.23 -17.32
N LEU A 86 -2.42 -4.58 -18.56
CA LEU A 86 -1.10 -4.98 -19.04
C LEU A 86 -0.26 -3.78 -19.50
N GLY A 87 -0.87 -2.68 -19.85
CA GLY A 87 -0.18 -1.48 -20.30
C GLY A 87 -1.12 -0.30 -20.54
N ILE A 88 -0.54 0.90 -20.37
CA ILE A 88 -1.17 2.19 -20.67
C ILE A 88 -0.32 2.89 -21.73
N TYR A 89 -0.96 3.35 -22.79
CA TYR A 89 -0.30 3.98 -23.93
C TYR A 89 -0.58 5.50 -23.97
N GLU A 90 0.29 6.25 -24.65
CA GLU A 90 0.24 7.72 -24.70
C GLU A 90 -1.09 8.29 -25.20
N ASN A 91 -1.79 7.56 -26.06
CA ASN A 91 -3.11 7.96 -26.60
C ASN A 91 -4.28 7.63 -25.67
N GLY A 92 -4.05 7.18 -24.44
CA GLY A 92 -5.06 6.78 -23.48
C GLY A 92 -5.63 5.36 -23.71
N ALA A 93 -5.11 4.63 -24.69
CA ALA A 93 -5.47 3.22 -24.88
C ALA A 93 -4.83 2.36 -23.80
N MET A 94 -5.50 1.27 -23.44
CA MET A 94 -5.02 0.26 -22.51
C MET A 94 -5.29 -1.13 -23.03
N ASN A 95 -4.37 -2.05 -22.78
CA ASN A 95 -4.62 -3.47 -22.95
C ASN A 95 -4.96 -4.05 -21.57
N VAL A 96 -6.13 -4.69 -21.52
CA VAL A 96 -6.64 -5.34 -20.29
C VAL A 96 -6.87 -6.81 -20.58
N MET A 97 -6.30 -7.67 -19.77
CA MET A 97 -6.57 -9.11 -19.83
C MET A 97 -7.78 -9.41 -18.92
N VAL A 98 -8.86 -9.86 -19.53
CA VAL A 98 -10.11 -10.26 -18.85
C VAL A 98 -10.39 -11.72 -19.17
N LYS A 99 -10.41 -12.59 -18.18
CA LYS A 99 -10.67 -14.03 -18.36
C LYS A 99 -9.89 -14.63 -19.56
N ASP A 100 -8.58 -14.50 -19.54
CA ASP A 100 -7.65 -15.02 -20.54
C ASP A 100 -7.78 -14.42 -21.97
N ARG A 101 -8.49 -13.31 -22.11
CA ARG A 101 -8.60 -12.56 -23.36
C ARG A 101 -8.07 -11.14 -23.18
N ILE A 102 -7.29 -10.69 -24.15
CA ILE A 102 -6.81 -9.31 -24.15
C ILE A 102 -7.84 -8.46 -24.91
N GLU A 103 -8.36 -7.47 -24.21
CA GLU A 103 -9.23 -6.44 -24.77
C GLU A 103 -8.50 -5.10 -24.80
N GLN A 104 -8.72 -4.33 -25.85
CA GLN A 104 -8.25 -2.94 -25.88
C GLN A 104 -9.40 -2.00 -25.51
N VAL A 105 -9.15 -1.15 -24.52
CA VAL A 105 -10.06 -0.12 -24.05
C VAL A 105 -9.40 1.25 -24.15
N MET A 106 -10.18 2.31 -24.06
CA MET A 106 -9.68 3.69 -24.10
C MET A 106 -10.36 4.51 -23.00
N ALA A 107 -9.57 5.32 -22.27
CA ALA A 107 -10.05 6.27 -21.29
C ALA A 107 -9.81 7.71 -21.74
N GLN A 108 -10.72 8.63 -21.36
CA GLN A 108 -10.42 10.06 -21.39
C GLN A 108 -9.51 10.44 -20.22
N LYS A 109 -9.75 9.85 -19.06
CA LYS A 109 -8.94 10.01 -17.83
C LYS A 109 -8.66 8.67 -17.20
N THR A 110 -7.46 8.51 -16.67
CA THR A 110 -7.01 7.29 -16.01
C THR A 110 -6.54 7.60 -14.60
N LEU A 111 -7.05 6.86 -13.62
CA LEU A 111 -6.45 6.81 -12.29
C LEU A 111 -5.67 5.51 -12.15
N VAL A 112 -4.42 5.58 -11.72
CA VAL A 112 -3.61 4.43 -11.32
C VAL A 112 -3.53 4.38 -9.80
N GLY A 113 -4.14 3.34 -9.23
CA GLY A 113 -4.19 3.06 -7.80
C GLY A 113 -3.72 1.63 -7.49
N THR A 114 -2.66 1.18 -8.16
CA THR A 114 -2.10 -0.18 -8.09
C THR A 114 -1.46 -0.54 -6.75
N GLY A 115 -1.26 0.46 -5.87
CA GLY A 115 -0.71 0.22 -4.55
C GLY A 115 0.79 -0.11 -4.56
N ALA A 116 1.19 -1.02 -3.66
CA ALA A 116 2.59 -1.41 -3.46
C ALA A 116 2.71 -2.91 -3.20
N SER A 117 3.88 -3.47 -3.50
CA SER A 117 4.29 -4.84 -3.18
C SER A 117 5.22 -4.87 -1.96
N GLU A 118 5.29 -6.01 -1.29
CA GLU A 118 6.22 -6.19 -0.18
C GLU A 118 7.68 -6.29 -0.67
N ASN A 119 8.58 -5.66 0.09
CA ASN A 119 10.01 -5.85 -0.08
C ASN A 119 10.46 -7.17 0.54
N MET A 120 11.35 -7.85 -0.16
CA MET A 120 12.08 -9.01 0.36
C MET A 120 13.56 -8.64 0.50
N ILE A 121 14.23 -9.26 1.47
CA ILE A 121 15.68 -9.16 1.65
C ILE A 121 16.30 -10.51 1.33
N PRO A 122 17.42 -10.55 0.58
CA PRO A 122 18.17 -11.78 0.34
C PRO A 122 19.04 -12.12 1.54
N PHE A 123 19.03 -13.38 1.95
CA PHE A 123 19.92 -13.97 2.96
C PHE A 123 20.06 -15.48 2.67
N PRO A 124 21.08 -16.16 3.14
CA PRO A 124 21.20 -17.61 2.95
C PRO A 124 19.92 -18.34 3.42
N GLY A 125 19.35 -19.16 2.53
CA GLY A 125 18.11 -19.90 2.79
C GLY A 125 16.80 -19.11 2.59
N TRP A 126 16.81 -17.86 2.08
CA TRP A 126 15.60 -17.05 1.88
C TRP A 126 14.59 -17.64 0.87
N THR A 127 15.01 -18.63 0.07
CA THR A 127 14.13 -19.33 -0.88
C THR A 127 13.46 -20.58 -0.30
N LEU A 128 13.77 -20.94 0.94
CA LEU A 128 13.13 -22.09 1.59
C LEU A 128 11.62 -21.84 1.76
N PRO A 129 10.78 -22.86 1.46
CA PRO A 129 9.37 -22.84 1.87
C PRO A 129 9.24 -22.53 3.37
N GLY A 130 8.42 -21.53 3.70
CA GLY A 130 8.30 -20.98 5.06
C GLY A 130 8.91 -19.58 5.20
N VAL A 131 9.73 -19.10 4.23
CA VAL A 131 10.12 -17.69 4.15
C VAL A 131 9.08 -16.97 3.29
N ILE A 132 8.31 -16.06 3.89
CA ILE A 132 7.18 -15.39 3.24
C ILE A 132 7.12 -13.90 3.65
N GLY A 133 6.47 -13.07 2.84
CA GLY A 133 6.11 -11.71 3.25
C GLY A 133 5.07 -11.72 4.38
N ALA A 134 5.14 -10.75 5.29
CA ALA A 134 4.17 -10.63 6.39
C ALA A 134 2.75 -10.38 5.87
N GLY A 135 2.59 -9.61 4.78
CA GLY A 135 1.30 -9.41 4.13
C GLY A 135 0.77 -10.67 3.43
N ALA A 136 1.66 -11.55 2.93
CA ALA A 136 1.27 -12.86 2.43
C ALA A 136 0.75 -13.74 3.58
N ALA A 137 1.44 -13.77 4.74
CA ALA A 137 0.97 -14.46 5.94
C ALA A 137 -0.39 -13.94 6.39
N GLN A 138 -0.59 -12.62 6.38
CA GLN A 138 -1.86 -11.98 6.69
C GLN A 138 -2.97 -12.41 5.72
N THR A 139 -2.67 -12.51 4.44
CA THR A 139 -3.62 -12.96 3.41
C THR A 139 -4.03 -14.42 3.66
N MET A 140 -3.06 -15.30 3.89
CA MET A 140 -3.34 -16.71 4.23
C MET A 140 -4.27 -16.83 5.43
N ALA A 141 -3.97 -16.12 6.52
CA ALA A 141 -4.76 -16.21 7.73
C ALA A 141 -6.13 -15.54 7.62
N ASN A 142 -6.19 -14.28 7.16
CA ASN A 142 -7.39 -13.47 7.26
C ASN A 142 -8.37 -13.66 6.11
N ILE A 143 -7.89 -14.11 4.94
CA ILE A 143 -8.74 -14.34 3.76
C ILE A 143 -9.01 -15.83 3.56
N HIS A 144 -7.98 -16.66 3.68
CA HIS A 144 -8.11 -18.09 3.37
C HIS A 144 -8.28 -18.98 4.60
N GLY A 145 -8.17 -18.44 5.82
CA GLY A 145 -8.29 -19.22 7.06
C GLY A 145 -7.14 -20.24 7.26
N ILE A 146 -6.00 -19.99 6.61
CA ILE A 146 -4.82 -20.86 6.64
C ILE A 146 -3.78 -20.26 7.59
N ARG A 147 -3.40 -21.00 8.63
CA ARG A 147 -2.30 -20.64 9.49
C ARG A 147 -0.98 -20.92 8.77
N PRO A 148 -0.11 -19.89 8.53
CA PRO A 148 1.08 -20.04 7.71
C PRO A 148 2.20 -20.86 8.37
N GLY A 149 2.20 -20.93 9.70
CA GLY A 149 3.17 -21.70 10.49
C GLY A 149 2.79 -21.76 11.96
N ASN A 150 3.52 -22.57 12.74
CA ASN A 150 3.31 -22.70 14.17
C ASN A 150 4.21 -21.73 14.95
N ASP A 151 5.47 -21.65 14.56
CA ASP A 151 6.53 -20.89 15.22
C ASP A 151 7.12 -19.87 14.24
N ILE A 152 6.87 -18.59 14.47
CA ILE A 152 7.16 -17.51 13.52
C ILE A 152 8.26 -16.60 14.07
N LEU A 153 9.29 -16.35 13.24
CA LEU A 153 10.19 -15.21 13.40
C LEU A 153 9.69 -14.04 12.53
N MET A 154 9.42 -12.90 13.13
CA MET A 154 9.03 -11.69 12.40
C MET A 154 10.26 -10.81 12.18
N VAL A 155 10.55 -10.47 10.93
CA VAL A 155 11.64 -9.57 10.51
C VAL A 155 11.04 -8.25 10.07
N GLY A 156 11.25 -7.22 10.88
CA GLY A 156 10.70 -5.88 10.73
C GLY A 156 9.68 -5.54 11.82
N SER A 157 9.90 -4.43 12.50
CA SER A 157 9.09 -3.91 13.61
C SER A 157 8.16 -2.75 13.21
N GLY A 158 8.04 -2.47 11.92
CA GLY A 158 7.10 -1.48 11.38
C GLY A 158 5.63 -1.88 11.63
N ASN A 159 4.68 -1.01 11.25
CA ASN A 159 3.24 -1.27 11.48
C ASN A 159 2.79 -2.63 10.95
N VAL A 160 3.23 -3.05 9.77
CA VAL A 160 2.88 -4.35 9.21
C VAL A 160 3.41 -5.48 10.10
N GLY A 161 4.69 -5.44 10.48
CA GLY A 161 5.31 -6.48 11.30
C GLY A 161 4.60 -6.66 12.64
N VAL A 162 4.36 -5.58 13.39
CA VAL A 162 3.71 -5.67 14.71
C VAL A 162 2.21 -6.03 14.61
N ILE A 163 1.49 -5.53 13.59
CA ILE A 163 0.08 -5.88 13.41
C ILE A 163 -0.07 -7.36 13.01
N VAL A 164 0.72 -7.82 12.05
CA VAL A 164 0.66 -9.22 11.58
C VAL A 164 1.14 -10.17 12.67
N SER A 165 2.19 -9.86 13.43
CA SER A 165 2.60 -10.67 14.59
C SER A 165 1.44 -10.92 15.55
N TYR A 166 0.70 -9.87 15.91
CA TYR A 166 -0.46 -10.03 16.80
C TYR A 166 -1.58 -10.86 16.17
N GLN A 167 -1.82 -10.71 14.87
CA GLN A 167 -2.82 -11.50 14.15
C GLN A 167 -2.45 -12.99 14.05
N MET A 168 -1.16 -13.29 13.82
CA MET A 168 -0.68 -14.68 13.81
C MET A 168 -0.85 -15.34 15.17
N MET A 169 -0.59 -14.61 16.26
CA MET A 169 -0.85 -15.10 17.62
C MET A 169 -2.35 -15.36 17.85
N GLN A 170 -3.23 -14.51 17.34
CA GLN A 170 -4.68 -14.73 17.40
C GLN A 170 -5.12 -15.94 16.56
N ALA A 171 -4.40 -16.27 15.49
CA ALA A 171 -4.60 -17.47 14.67
C ALA A 171 -3.99 -18.74 15.29
N GLY A 172 -3.35 -18.64 16.45
CA GLY A 172 -2.78 -19.76 17.19
C GLY A 172 -1.32 -20.08 16.88
N SER A 173 -0.59 -19.20 16.18
CA SER A 173 0.86 -19.32 16.02
C SER A 173 1.59 -18.72 17.22
N ARG A 174 2.77 -19.22 17.52
CA ARG A 174 3.72 -18.60 18.46
C ARG A 174 4.63 -17.66 17.67
N VAL A 175 4.77 -16.43 18.12
CA VAL A 175 5.80 -15.51 17.60
C VAL A 175 7.01 -15.62 18.50
N ALA A 176 8.12 -16.14 17.99
CA ALA A 176 9.33 -16.40 18.74
C ALA A 176 10.08 -15.09 19.09
N ALA A 177 10.12 -14.17 18.14
CA ALA A 177 10.67 -12.82 18.32
C ALA A 177 10.18 -11.90 17.18
N VAL A 178 10.25 -10.59 17.44
CA VAL A 178 10.22 -9.54 16.41
C VAL A 178 11.61 -8.92 16.37
N ILE A 179 12.27 -8.95 15.21
CA ILE A 179 13.62 -8.39 15.03
C ILE A 179 13.58 -7.21 14.08
N ASP A 180 14.46 -6.23 14.28
CA ASP A 180 14.64 -5.10 13.37
C ASP A 180 16.08 -4.60 13.40
N ALA A 181 16.63 -4.24 12.24
CA ALA A 181 17.94 -3.64 12.13
C ALA A 181 17.99 -2.21 12.72
N ALA A 182 16.84 -1.53 12.76
CA ALA A 182 16.72 -0.23 13.41
C ALA A 182 16.90 -0.34 14.94
N PRO A 183 17.44 0.71 15.60
CA PRO A 183 17.62 0.72 17.06
C PRO A 183 16.31 0.86 17.85
N GLU A 184 15.23 1.28 17.19
CA GLU A 184 13.92 1.53 17.80
C GLU A 184 12.79 0.85 17.01
N ILE A 185 11.69 0.57 17.71
CA ILE A 185 10.50 -0.01 17.08
C ILE A 185 9.87 1.00 16.12
N GLY A 186 9.74 0.62 14.83
CA GLY A 186 9.20 1.49 13.79
C GLY A 186 7.68 1.58 13.76
N GLY A 187 6.96 0.65 14.38
CA GLY A 187 5.50 0.61 14.42
C GLY A 187 4.90 1.50 15.52
N TYR A 188 3.62 1.83 15.38
CA TYR A 188 2.92 2.62 16.40
C TYR A 188 2.94 1.94 17.77
N ALA A 189 3.22 2.71 18.81
CA ALA A 189 3.35 2.23 20.19
C ALA A 189 2.12 1.42 20.66
N VAL A 190 0.91 1.75 20.20
CA VAL A 190 -0.31 1.02 20.53
C VAL A 190 -0.29 -0.44 20.00
N HIS A 191 0.35 -0.70 18.86
CA HIS A 191 0.51 -2.04 18.32
C HIS A 191 1.68 -2.77 18.99
N ALA A 192 2.82 -2.12 19.12
CA ALA A 192 3.99 -2.67 19.78
C ALA A 192 3.69 -3.08 21.24
N ALA A 193 2.94 -2.26 21.98
CA ALA A 193 2.53 -2.56 23.35
C ALA A 193 1.62 -3.82 23.45
N LYS A 194 0.85 -4.16 22.42
CA LYS A 194 0.07 -5.41 22.41
C LYS A 194 0.98 -6.64 22.39
N ILE A 195 2.02 -6.59 21.54
CA ILE A 195 3.01 -7.67 21.44
C ILE A 195 3.85 -7.75 22.72
N ALA A 196 4.37 -6.62 23.20
CA ALA A 196 5.19 -6.59 24.41
C ALA A 196 4.47 -7.21 25.63
N ARG A 197 3.15 -6.98 25.78
CA ARG A 197 2.35 -7.58 26.86
C ARG A 197 2.21 -9.10 26.79
N THR A 198 2.48 -9.72 25.65
CA THR A 198 2.45 -11.18 25.50
C THR A 198 3.78 -11.85 25.87
N GLY A 199 4.81 -11.05 26.18
CA GLY A 199 6.15 -11.55 26.48
C GLY A 199 7.02 -11.85 25.26
N VAL A 200 6.56 -11.56 24.05
CA VAL A 200 7.36 -11.71 22.83
C VAL A 200 8.50 -10.71 22.85
N PRO A 201 9.77 -11.14 22.71
CA PRO A 201 10.90 -10.24 22.71
C PRO A 201 10.98 -9.42 21.42
N PHE A 202 11.32 -8.13 21.57
CA PHE A 202 11.77 -7.27 20.48
C PHE A 202 13.31 -7.23 20.52
N LEU A 203 13.95 -7.67 19.45
CA LEU A 203 15.40 -7.59 19.26
C LEU A 203 15.70 -6.49 18.26
N MET A 204 15.94 -5.28 18.80
CA MET A 204 16.33 -4.12 18.00
C MET A 204 17.82 -4.18 17.70
N SER A 205 18.26 -3.51 16.63
CA SER A 205 19.63 -3.62 16.08
C SER A 205 19.99 -5.07 15.75
N HIS A 206 19.04 -5.87 15.23
CA HIS A 206 19.26 -7.24 14.81
C HIS A 206 18.67 -7.48 13.42
N THR A 207 19.36 -8.29 12.62
CA THR A 207 18.86 -8.73 11.32
C THR A 207 18.91 -10.25 11.20
N ILE A 208 18.23 -10.79 10.19
CA ILE A 208 18.35 -12.20 9.85
C ILE A 208 19.70 -12.46 9.19
N LYS A 209 20.44 -13.46 9.69
CA LYS A 209 21.71 -13.91 9.11
C LYS A 209 21.48 -15.02 8.09
N GLU A 210 20.68 -16.03 8.46
CA GLU A 210 20.37 -17.18 7.60
C GLU A 210 19.12 -17.92 8.08
N ALA A 211 18.45 -18.62 7.17
CA ALA A 211 17.43 -19.61 7.47
C ALA A 211 18.01 -21.01 7.33
N HIS A 212 17.62 -21.89 8.23
CA HIS A 212 18.06 -23.29 8.26
C HIS A 212 16.95 -24.22 7.79
N GLY A 213 17.32 -25.30 7.14
CA GLY A 213 16.45 -26.37 6.68
C GLY A 213 16.91 -26.94 5.35
N SER A 214 16.33 -28.07 4.95
CA SER A 214 16.57 -28.69 3.64
C SER A 214 15.42 -28.48 2.68
N ASP A 215 14.20 -28.88 3.06
CA ASP A 215 13.00 -28.80 2.24
C ASP A 215 12.11 -27.61 2.62
N ARG A 216 12.27 -27.09 3.83
CA ARG A 216 11.51 -25.96 4.40
C ARG A 216 12.30 -25.35 5.56
N VAL A 217 11.81 -24.23 6.07
CA VAL A 217 12.37 -23.59 7.26
C VAL A 217 12.22 -24.51 8.48
N GLU A 218 13.33 -24.76 9.17
CA GLU A 218 13.43 -25.52 10.42
C GLU A 218 14.08 -24.69 11.54
N GLY A 219 14.55 -23.49 11.20
CA GLY A 219 15.15 -22.55 12.13
C GLY A 219 15.69 -21.31 11.43
N ALA A 220 16.15 -20.37 12.23
CA ALA A 220 16.81 -19.16 11.76
C ALA A 220 17.93 -18.73 12.70
N THR A 221 18.99 -18.15 12.16
CA THR A 221 19.99 -17.42 12.92
C THR A 221 19.82 -15.93 12.69
N VAL A 222 19.72 -15.17 13.76
CA VAL A 222 19.75 -13.70 13.75
C VAL A 222 21.09 -13.20 14.29
N ILE A 223 21.47 -11.99 13.91
CA ILE A 223 22.73 -11.38 14.31
C ILE A 223 22.50 -9.91 14.66
N GLN A 224 23.21 -9.38 15.65
CA GLN A 224 23.22 -7.97 15.96
C GLN A 224 23.97 -7.20 14.86
N VAL A 225 23.51 -5.97 14.58
CA VAL A 225 24.16 -5.03 13.65
C VAL A 225 24.55 -3.76 14.38
N ASP A 226 25.59 -3.09 13.90
CA ASP A 226 26.00 -1.77 14.37
C ASP A 226 25.18 -0.64 13.71
N ASP A 227 25.56 0.62 14.01
CA ASP A 227 24.89 1.81 13.46
C ASP A 227 25.01 1.96 11.92
N SER A 228 25.96 1.25 11.31
CA SER A 228 26.15 1.14 9.85
C SER A 228 25.44 -0.06 9.24
N TRP A 229 24.70 -0.81 10.06
CA TRP A 229 24.01 -2.06 9.71
C TRP A 229 24.95 -3.21 9.36
N GLU A 230 26.22 -3.13 9.80
CA GLU A 230 27.19 -4.19 9.62
C GLU A 230 27.06 -5.24 10.74
N PRO A 231 27.11 -6.55 10.40
CA PRO A 231 26.97 -7.63 11.37
C PRO A 231 28.08 -7.66 12.41
N ILE A 232 27.72 -7.79 13.70
CA ILE A 232 28.65 -7.93 14.81
C ILE A 232 28.87 -9.42 15.10
N ALA A 233 30.05 -9.95 14.75
CA ALA A 233 30.39 -11.35 14.95
C ALA A 233 30.35 -11.75 16.44
N GLY A 234 29.87 -12.98 16.72
CA GLY A 234 29.74 -13.51 18.08
C GLY A 234 28.45 -13.10 18.80
N THR A 235 27.53 -12.42 18.11
CA THR A 235 26.23 -12.02 18.67
C THR A 235 25.07 -12.86 18.12
N GLU A 236 25.37 -13.93 17.41
CA GLU A 236 24.40 -14.82 16.79
C GLU A 236 23.46 -15.45 17.82
N LYS A 237 22.17 -15.47 17.46
CA LYS A 237 21.13 -16.14 18.24
C LYS A 237 20.33 -17.07 17.31
N ARG A 238 20.20 -18.34 17.70
CA ARG A 238 19.41 -19.31 16.96
C ARG A 238 17.99 -19.37 17.47
N PHE A 239 17.04 -19.45 16.56
CA PHE A 239 15.61 -19.65 16.80
C PHE A 239 15.14 -20.92 16.09
N GLU A 240 14.45 -21.79 16.82
CA GLU A 240 13.70 -22.92 16.25
C GLU A 240 12.32 -22.37 15.81
N VAL A 241 12.16 -22.22 14.49
CA VAL A 241 10.96 -21.67 13.86
C VAL A 241 10.69 -22.40 12.55
N ASP A 242 9.43 -22.52 12.16
CA ASP A 242 9.01 -23.11 10.90
C ASP A 242 8.61 -22.07 9.85
N THR A 243 8.57 -20.79 10.25
CA THR A 243 8.17 -19.70 9.37
C THR A 243 8.94 -18.42 9.69
N ILE A 244 9.39 -17.73 8.64
CA ILE A 244 10.04 -16.43 8.72
C ILE A 244 9.17 -15.45 7.94
N CYS A 245 8.58 -14.46 8.63
CA CYS A 245 7.76 -13.42 8.02
C CYS A 245 8.59 -12.15 7.81
N ILE A 246 8.67 -11.67 6.58
CA ILE A 246 9.44 -10.48 6.21
C ILE A 246 8.51 -9.26 6.14
N ALA A 247 8.83 -8.19 6.88
CA ALA A 247 8.06 -6.94 6.98
C ALA A 247 8.97 -5.71 6.89
N VAL A 248 9.87 -5.68 5.90
CA VAL A 248 10.95 -4.68 5.74
C VAL A 248 10.58 -3.54 4.78
N GLY A 249 9.32 -3.23 4.67
CA GLY A 249 8.81 -2.14 3.86
C GLY A 249 8.10 -2.60 2.60
N LEU A 250 7.67 -1.62 1.82
CA LEU A 250 6.90 -1.81 0.60
C LEU A 250 7.56 -1.07 -0.57
N ASN A 251 7.28 -1.49 -1.79
CA ASN A 251 7.75 -0.86 -3.03
C ASN A 251 6.54 -0.47 -3.89
N PRO A 252 6.39 0.82 -4.24
CA PRO A 252 5.29 1.29 -5.08
C PRO A 252 5.25 0.62 -6.46
N MET A 253 4.07 0.15 -6.88
CA MET A 253 3.87 -0.55 -8.15
C MET A 253 3.70 0.43 -9.31
N THR A 254 4.81 1.06 -9.73
CA THR A 254 4.83 2.16 -10.71
C THR A 254 5.00 1.72 -12.17
N GLN A 255 4.97 0.42 -12.45
CA GLN A 255 5.26 -0.13 -13.78
C GLN A 255 4.39 0.48 -14.88
N LEU A 256 3.06 0.51 -14.69
CA LEU A 256 2.13 1.09 -15.66
C LEU A 256 2.38 2.59 -15.92
N LEU A 257 2.71 3.34 -14.87
CA LEU A 257 3.02 4.77 -14.96
C LEU A 257 4.32 5.02 -15.72
N ARG A 258 5.32 4.17 -15.52
CA ARG A 258 6.58 4.23 -16.27
C ARG A 258 6.38 3.86 -17.73
N MET A 259 5.55 2.86 -18.03
CA MET A 259 5.17 2.50 -19.41
C MET A 259 4.44 3.64 -20.10
N ALA A 260 3.61 4.39 -19.37
CA ALA A 260 2.92 5.58 -19.87
C ALA A 260 3.82 6.82 -20.00
N GLY A 261 5.13 6.73 -19.70
CA GLY A 261 6.08 7.83 -19.81
C GLY A 261 6.02 8.86 -18.67
N CYS A 262 5.37 8.54 -17.55
CA CYS A 262 5.32 9.45 -16.40
C CYS A 262 6.72 9.70 -15.81
N LYS A 263 7.06 10.96 -15.53
CA LYS A 263 8.28 11.33 -14.81
C LYS A 263 8.26 10.73 -13.41
N THR A 264 9.41 10.23 -12.97
CA THR A 264 9.56 9.63 -11.63
C THR A 264 10.70 10.27 -10.87
N ALA A 265 10.62 10.27 -9.53
CA ALA A 265 11.68 10.64 -8.62
C ALA A 265 11.92 9.53 -7.58
N PHE A 266 13.14 9.46 -7.05
CA PHE A 266 13.47 8.51 -5.99
C PHE A 266 13.31 9.18 -4.62
N VAL A 267 12.38 8.66 -3.81
CA VAL A 267 12.02 9.23 -2.49
C VAL A 267 11.96 8.09 -1.46
N PRO A 268 13.09 7.78 -0.79
CA PRO A 268 13.17 6.67 0.16
C PRO A 268 12.11 6.71 1.26
N ALA A 269 11.81 7.90 1.79
CA ALA A 269 10.81 8.11 2.84
C ALA A 269 9.37 7.70 2.44
N LEU A 270 9.11 7.55 1.14
CA LEU A 270 7.81 7.15 0.58
C LEU A 270 7.87 5.79 -0.15
N GLY A 271 8.94 5.02 0.05
CA GLY A 271 9.07 3.65 -0.48
C GLY A 271 9.88 3.51 -1.76
N GLY A 272 10.54 4.58 -2.26
CA GLY A 272 11.46 4.48 -3.39
C GLY A 272 11.09 5.31 -4.61
N ARG A 273 10.98 4.67 -5.80
CA ARG A 273 10.72 5.40 -7.05
C ARG A 273 9.23 5.63 -7.26
N LEU A 274 8.85 6.90 -7.37
CA LEU A 274 7.47 7.37 -7.40
C LEU A 274 7.21 8.27 -8.60
N PRO A 275 5.96 8.31 -9.13
CA PRO A 275 5.57 9.26 -10.14
C PRO A 275 5.53 10.69 -9.57
N ALA A 276 6.10 11.65 -10.30
CA ALA A 276 5.88 13.05 -10.01
C ALA A 276 4.44 13.42 -10.36
N HIS A 277 3.75 14.09 -9.44
CA HIS A 277 2.36 14.52 -9.60
C HIS A 277 2.11 15.89 -8.97
N ASP A 278 1.07 16.57 -9.39
CA ASP A 278 0.65 17.86 -8.85
C ASP A 278 -0.31 17.72 -7.64
N LEU A 279 -0.82 18.85 -7.16
CA LEU A 279 -1.81 18.89 -6.07
C LEU A 279 -3.19 18.36 -6.47
N ASN A 280 -3.43 18.09 -7.73
CA ASN A 280 -4.64 17.44 -8.23
C ASN A 280 -4.44 15.93 -8.42
N GLN A 281 -3.29 15.40 -8.01
CA GLN A 281 -2.85 14.02 -8.25
C GLN A 281 -2.62 13.70 -9.75
N GLU A 282 -2.56 14.72 -10.64
CA GLU A 282 -2.25 14.53 -12.05
C GLU A 282 -0.74 14.37 -12.23
N THR A 283 -0.33 13.36 -13.00
CA THR A 283 1.08 13.06 -13.28
C THR A 283 1.65 14.02 -14.35
N SER A 284 2.91 13.82 -14.71
CA SER A 284 3.52 14.55 -15.85
C SER A 284 2.90 14.21 -17.21
N VAL A 285 2.11 13.15 -17.30
CA VAL A 285 1.33 12.79 -18.50
C VAL A 285 -0.12 13.21 -18.28
N LYS A 286 -0.55 14.18 -19.07
CA LYS A 286 -1.89 14.77 -18.94
C LYS A 286 -2.99 13.71 -19.04
N GLY A 287 -3.93 13.75 -18.14
CA GLY A 287 -5.05 12.80 -18.07
C GLY A 287 -4.75 11.52 -17.31
N ILE A 288 -3.51 11.33 -16.82
CA ILE A 288 -3.14 10.22 -15.95
C ILE A 288 -2.93 10.73 -14.52
N TYR A 289 -3.70 10.17 -13.60
CA TYR A 289 -3.72 10.51 -12.17
C TYR A 289 -3.21 9.34 -11.35
N VAL A 290 -2.74 9.62 -10.14
CA VAL A 290 -2.25 8.62 -9.18
C VAL A 290 -2.84 8.87 -7.80
N ALA A 291 -3.04 7.80 -7.00
CA ALA A 291 -3.44 7.93 -5.60
C ALA A 291 -3.10 6.67 -4.81
N GLY A 292 -2.85 6.84 -3.52
CA GLY A 292 -2.48 5.78 -2.59
C GLY A 292 -1.01 5.36 -2.72
N ASP A 293 -0.68 4.14 -2.28
CA ASP A 293 0.71 3.69 -2.12
C ASP A 293 1.56 3.77 -3.39
N VAL A 294 0.96 3.72 -4.58
CA VAL A 294 1.68 3.92 -5.85
C VAL A 294 2.22 5.34 -6.00
N SER A 295 1.62 6.33 -5.33
CA SER A 295 2.08 7.72 -5.27
C SER A 295 2.98 8.02 -4.06
N GLY A 296 3.18 7.05 -3.19
CA GLY A 296 3.99 7.10 -1.97
C GLY A 296 3.31 6.41 -0.80
N ILE A 297 4.05 5.55 -0.12
CA ILE A 297 3.52 4.70 0.95
C ILE A 297 3.21 5.52 2.19
N GLU A 298 1.93 5.54 2.53
CA GLU A 298 1.39 6.16 3.73
C GLU A 298 0.33 5.24 4.38
N GLU A 299 -0.65 5.80 5.08
CA GLU A 299 -1.74 5.06 5.69
C GLU A 299 -2.93 4.91 4.71
N ALA A 300 -3.78 3.92 4.94
CA ALA A 300 -4.98 3.72 4.11
C ALA A 300 -5.93 4.93 4.13
N SER A 301 -5.96 5.69 5.23
CA SER A 301 -6.78 6.91 5.34
C SER A 301 -6.27 8.02 4.42
N THR A 302 -4.95 8.20 4.28
CA THR A 302 -4.38 9.15 3.32
C THR A 302 -4.64 8.72 1.89
N ALA A 303 -4.54 7.41 1.60
CA ALA A 303 -4.86 6.84 0.29
C ALA A 303 -6.32 7.14 -0.14
N VAL A 304 -7.28 7.04 0.79
CA VAL A 304 -8.68 7.41 0.54
C VAL A 304 -8.81 8.88 0.17
N ILE A 305 -8.15 9.79 0.91
CA ILE A 305 -8.23 11.23 0.65
C ILE A 305 -7.55 11.58 -0.69
N GLU A 306 -6.39 11.00 -0.99
CA GLU A 306 -5.74 11.17 -2.30
C GLU A 306 -6.66 10.70 -3.44
N GLY A 307 -7.33 9.57 -3.25
CA GLY A 307 -8.34 9.07 -4.20
C GLY A 307 -9.47 10.09 -4.43
N ARG A 308 -10.04 10.66 -3.35
CA ARG A 308 -11.08 11.69 -3.47
C ARG A 308 -10.58 12.93 -4.21
N ILE A 309 -9.37 13.40 -3.90
CA ILE A 309 -8.77 14.55 -4.60
C ILE A 309 -8.64 14.25 -6.10
N ALA A 310 -8.15 13.06 -6.46
CA ALA A 310 -8.04 12.65 -7.86
C ALA A 310 -9.42 12.55 -8.55
N GLY A 311 -10.43 11.98 -7.87
CA GLY A 311 -11.80 11.89 -8.37
C GLY A 311 -12.42 13.26 -8.65
N LEU A 312 -12.28 14.20 -7.71
CA LEU A 312 -12.70 15.61 -7.88
C LEU A 312 -12.00 16.28 -9.06
N ALA A 313 -10.66 16.10 -9.17
CA ALA A 313 -9.87 16.68 -10.25
C ALA A 313 -10.27 16.12 -11.62
N ILE A 314 -10.55 14.82 -11.70
CA ILE A 314 -11.04 14.16 -12.92
C ILE A 314 -12.43 14.69 -13.29
N ALA A 315 -13.38 14.77 -12.34
CA ALA A 315 -14.72 15.30 -12.59
C ALA A 315 -14.67 16.74 -13.09
N HIS A 316 -13.85 17.59 -12.45
CA HIS A 316 -13.61 18.97 -12.90
C HIS A 316 -13.00 19.01 -14.31
N SER A 317 -11.98 18.21 -14.59
CA SER A 317 -11.30 18.19 -15.89
C SER A 317 -12.18 17.69 -17.05
N LEU A 318 -13.23 16.94 -16.74
CA LEU A 318 -14.26 16.48 -17.70
C LEU A 318 -15.45 17.43 -17.80
N GLY A 319 -15.50 18.51 -17.01
CA GLY A 319 -16.55 19.52 -17.05
C GLY A 319 -17.79 19.19 -16.20
N TYR A 320 -17.74 18.16 -15.36
CA TYR A 320 -18.82 17.78 -14.45
C TYR A 320 -18.86 18.59 -13.15
N LEU A 321 -17.76 19.28 -12.82
CA LEU A 321 -17.62 20.08 -11.62
C LEU A 321 -17.03 21.44 -11.97
N ASP A 322 -17.68 22.54 -11.55
CA ASP A 322 -17.17 23.89 -11.79
C ASP A 322 -15.94 24.21 -10.92
N GLU A 323 -15.18 25.24 -11.32
CA GLU A 323 -13.93 25.63 -10.65
C GLU A 323 -14.11 26.06 -9.20
N PRO A 324 -15.13 26.89 -8.81
CA PRO A 324 -15.35 27.26 -7.42
C PRO A 324 -15.64 26.05 -6.53
N SER A 325 -16.55 25.17 -6.94
CA SER A 325 -16.92 23.94 -6.21
C SER A 325 -15.76 22.98 -6.11
N PHE A 326 -14.97 22.84 -7.17
CA PHE A 326 -13.75 22.01 -7.17
C PHE A 326 -12.73 22.52 -6.15
N ARG A 327 -12.45 23.83 -6.15
CA ARG A 327 -11.49 24.43 -5.20
C ARG A 327 -11.93 24.26 -3.76
N GLU A 328 -13.20 24.49 -3.48
CA GLU A 328 -13.75 24.32 -2.13
C GLU A 328 -13.59 22.87 -1.65
N GLN A 329 -14.11 21.89 -2.40
CA GLN A 329 -14.06 20.47 -2.02
C GLN A 329 -12.63 19.96 -1.90
N ARG A 330 -11.74 20.30 -2.84
CA ARG A 330 -10.33 19.95 -2.76
C ARG A 330 -9.65 20.51 -1.51
N THR A 331 -9.95 21.77 -1.15
CA THR A 331 -9.41 22.39 0.06
C THR A 331 -9.87 21.67 1.31
N GLN A 332 -11.12 21.23 1.38
CA GLN A 332 -11.64 20.40 2.46
C GLN A 332 -10.90 19.08 2.58
N GLN A 333 -10.64 18.39 1.47
CA GLN A 333 -9.85 17.14 1.48
C GLN A 333 -8.42 17.36 2.00
N TYR A 334 -7.73 18.43 1.58
CA TYR A 334 -6.41 18.76 2.11
C TYR A 334 -6.42 19.14 3.59
N ALA A 335 -7.46 19.82 4.07
CA ALA A 335 -7.61 20.12 5.50
C ALA A 335 -7.76 18.84 6.33
N SER A 336 -8.55 17.87 5.85
CA SER A 336 -8.69 16.54 6.46
C SER A 336 -7.34 15.78 6.48
N MET A 337 -6.60 15.79 5.37
CA MET A 337 -5.29 15.15 5.24
C MET A 337 -4.24 15.73 6.22
N LYS A 338 -4.29 17.04 6.50
CA LYS A 338 -3.34 17.70 7.40
C LYS A 338 -3.31 17.06 8.79
N GLY A 339 -4.46 16.65 9.30
CA GLY A 339 -4.56 15.93 10.58
C GLY A 339 -3.85 14.58 10.57
N LEU A 340 -3.92 13.84 9.46
CA LEU A 340 -3.27 12.54 9.29
C LEU A 340 -1.74 12.66 9.15
N ARG A 341 -1.26 13.75 8.56
CA ARG A 341 0.17 14.05 8.38
C ARG A 341 0.75 14.86 9.56
N SER A 342 0.11 14.85 10.73
CA SER A 342 0.66 15.45 11.96
C SER A 342 1.62 14.51 12.67
N GLY A 343 2.57 15.10 13.49
CA GLY A 343 3.60 14.35 14.19
C GLY A 343 4.81 14.00 13.31
N SER A 344 5.90 13.53 13.93
CA SER A 344 7.22 13.41 13.29
C SER A 344 7.22 12.58 11.99
N HIS A 345 6.57 11.41 12.00
CA HIS A 345 6.47 10.56 10.80
C HIS A 345 5.57 11.14 9.71
N GLY A 346 4.44 11.75 10.11
CA GLY A 346 3.51 12.38 9.18
C GLY A 346 4.10 13.62 8.51
N GLU A 347 4.80 14.46 9.25
CA GLU A 347 5.49 15.65 8.74
C GLU A 347 6.60 15.30 7.74
N GLN A 348 7.37 14.24 8.03
CA GLN A 348 8.40 13.77 7.10
C GLN A 348 7.79 13.32 5.76
N ARG A 349 6.70 12.55 5.81
CA ARG A 349 5.96 12.13 4.61
C ARG A 349 5.35 13.31 3.86
N GLY A 350 4.80 14.29 4.58
CA GLY A 350 4.28 15.54 3.99
C GLY A 350 5.34 16.30 3.20
N LYS A 351 6.53 16.53 3.79
CA LYS A 351 7.67 17.15 3.11
C LYS A 351 8.13 16.36 1.89
N ALA A 352 8.14 15.03 1.98
CA ALA A 352 8.50 14.17 0.85
C ALA A 352 7.49 14.27 -0.31
N LYS A 353 6.20 14.42 -0.01
CA LYS A 353 5.17 14.70 -1.03
C LYS A 353 5.32 16.10 -1.66
N GLU A 354 5.69 17.11 -0.88
CA GLU A 354 6.00 18.45 -1.40
C GLU A 354 7.17 18.41 -2.39
N TYR A 355 8.19 17.60 -2.11
CA TYR A 355 9.29 17.37 -3.05
C TYR A 355 8.81 16.79 -4.38
N LEU A 356 7.93 15.78 -4.39
CA LEU A 356 7.35 15.23 -5.63
C LEU A 356 6.58 16.28 -6.43
N ASN A 357 5.83 17.17 -5.75
CA ASN A 357 5.15 18.28 -6.39
C ASN A 357 6.14 19.30 -7.00
N ALA A 358 7.27 19.55 -6.34
CA ALA A 358 8.30 20.44 -6.84
C ALA A 358 9.01 19.86 -8.09
N VAL A 359 9.26 18.53 -8.10
CA VAL A 359 9.78 17.83 -9.29
C VAL A 359 8.79 17.92 -10.45
N MET A 360 7.49 17.77 -10.17
CA MET A 360 6.44 17.92 -11.19
C MET A 360 6.45 19.30 -11.82
N LYS A 361 6.62 20.36 -11.03
CA LYS A 361 6.69 21.76 -11.49
C LYS A 361 8.01 22.11 -12.18
N GLY A 362 9.02 21.22 -12.15
CA GLY A 362 10.36 21.49 -12.69
C GLY A 362 11.18 22.48 -11.84
N THR A 363 10.76 22.73 -10.59
CA THR A 363 11.50 23.58 -9.64
C THR A 363 12.58 22.81 -8.88
N MET A 364 12.59 21.48 -8.97
CA MET A 364 13.62 20.58 -8.46
C MET A 364 13.90 19.48 -9.49
N ASN A 365 15.13 18.98 -9.51
CA ASN A 365 15.51 17.85 -10.35
C ASN A 365 15.03 16.53 -9.72
N ALA A 366 14.64 15.58 -10.57
CA ALA A 366 14.45 14.21 -10.16
C ALA A 366 15.81 13.59 -9.83
N LEU A 367 15.95 13.00 -8.64
CA LEU A 367 17.15 12.26 -8.21
C LEU A 367 17.17 10.86 -8.83
#